data_685038f1b0dbdb2a1b1f215003a87c2f
#
_entry.id   685038f1b0dbdb2a1b1f215003a87c2f
#
_cell.length_a   1.000
_cell.length_b   1.000
_cell.length_c   1.000
_cell.angle_alpha   90.00
_cell.angle_beta   90.00
_cell.angle_gamma   90.00
#
_symmetry.space_group_name_H-M   'P 1'
#
loop_
_entity.id
_entity.type
_entity.pdbx_description
1 polymer ?
#
loop_
_entity_poly.entity_id
_entity_poly.type
_entity_poly.pdbx_seq_one_letter_code
_entity_poly.pdbx_strand_id
1 'polypeptide(L)' 'MTREKALEKIEIIYKLNGDFDHATEYISGLYGLTPDFWKENFDFISNKMIAKYPNLCYGGIV' A
#
# COMPACT_ATOMS: atom_id res chain seq x y z
N MET A 1 6.01 -4.18 -12.23
CA MET A 1 6.16 -3.03 -11.30
C MET A 1 7.05 -3.41 -10.14
N THR A 2 7.96 -2.53 -9.77
CA THR A 2 8.82 -2.79 -8.61
C THR A 2 8.11 -2.39 -7.33
N ARG A 3 8.61 -2.92 -6.20
CA ARG A 3 8.01 -2.57 -4.90
C ARG A 3 8.19 -1.09 -4.57
N GLU A 4 9.29 -0.50 -5.02
CA GLU A 4 9.51 0.94 -4.81
C GLU A 4 8.48 1.77 -5.57
N LYS A 5 8.19 1.38 -6.81
CA LYS A 5 7.17 2.07 -7.60
C LYS A 5 5.79 1.90 -6.98
N ALA A 6 5.47 0.68 -6.54
CA ALA A 6 4.19 0.41 -5.90
C ALA A 6 4.04 1.26 -4.64
N LEU A 7 5.09 1.34 -3.83
CA LEU A 7 5.08 2.16 -2.62
C LEU A 7 4.78 3.62 -2.95
N GLU A 8 5.44 4.16 -3.98
CA GLU A 8 5.24 5.54 -4.39
C GLU A 8 3.78 5.80 -4.77
N LYS A 9 3.20 4.90 -5.57
CA LYS A 9 1.81 5.06 -6.01
C LYS A 9 0.82 4.90 -4.86
N ILE A 10 1.08 3.94 -3.99
CA ILE A 10 0.23 3.72 -2.81
C ILE A 10 0.23 4.93 -1.91
N GLU A 11 1.38 5.53 -1.71
CA GLU A 11 1.48 6.71 -0.85
C GLU A 11 0.64 7.86 -1.39
N ILE A 12 0.64 8.07 -2.70
CA ILE A 12 -0.16 9.11 -3.32
C ILE A 12 -1.66 8.91 -3.00
N ILE A 13 -2.14 7.69 -3.18
CA ILE A 13 -3.55 7.38 -2.93
C ILE A 13 -3.85 7.46 -1.43
N TYR A 14 -2.93 7.00 -0.59
CA TYR A 14 -3.12 7.08 0.85
C TYR A 14 -3.29 8.51 1.33
N LYS A 15 -2.49 9.42 0.78
CA LYS A 15 -2.60 10.85 1.16
C LYS A 15 -3.95 11.44 0.81
N LEU A 16 -4.58 10.92 -0.24
CA LEU A 16 -5.88 11.41 -0.67
C LEU A 16 -7.02 10.85 0.17
N ASN A 17 -6.92 9.59 0.58
CA ASN A 17 -8.01 8.88 1.23
C ASN A 17 -7.80 8.53 2.70
N GLY A 18 -6.55 8.45 3.13
CA GLY A 18 -6.24 8.09 4.50
C GLY A 18 -6.51 6.62 4.83
N ASP A 19 -6.66 5.77 3.82
CA ASP A 19 -7.00 4.36 3.99
C ASP A 19 -5.99 3.51 3.21
N PHE A 20 -5.14 2.78 3.95
CA PHE A 20 -4.10 1.97 3.36
C PHE A 20 -4.67 0.79 2.56
N ASP A 21 -5.71 0.13 3.09
CA ASP A 21 -6.36 -0.98 2.37
C ASP A 21 -6.91 -0.51 1.03
N HIS A 22 -7.59 0.63 1.02
CA HIS A 22 -8.13 1.17 -0.21
C HIS A 22 -7.00 1.48 -1.19
N ALA A 23 -5.91 2.05 -0.71
CA ALA A 23 -4.77 2.40 -1.56
C ALA A 23 -4.16 1.15 -2.19
N THR A 24 -3.96 0.08 -1.41
CA THR A 24 -3.38 -1.15 -1.94
C THR A 24 -4.31 -1.81 -2.95
N GLU A 25 -5.62 -1.83 -2.68
CA GLU A 25 -6.59 -2.39 -3.62
C GLU A 25 -6.63 -1.60 -4.92
N TYR A 26 -6.69 -0.28 -4.80
CA TYR A 26 -6.77 0.57 -5.98
C TYR A 26 -5.56 0.40 -6.88
N ILE A 27 -4.37 0.44 -6.30
CA ILE A 27 -3.14 0.29 -7.07
C ILE A 27 -3.03 -1.12 -7.64
N SER A 28 -3.46 -2.14 -6.90
CA SER A 28 -3.44 -3.51 -7.40
C SER A 28 -4.31 -3.66 -8.64
N GLY A 29 -5.50 -3.08 -8.62
CA GLY A 29 -6.39 -3.14 -9.77
C GLY A 29 -5.89 -2.33 -10.94
N LEU A 30 -5.32 -1.16 -10.68
CA LEU A 30 -4.87 -0.25 -11.73
C LEU A 30 -3.65 -0.79 -12.47
N TYR A 31 -2.72 -1.41 -11.74
CA TYR A 31 -1.45 -1.89 -12.33
C TYR A 31 -1.37 -3.40 -12.44
N GLY A 32 -2.44 -4.11 -12.13
CA GLY A 32 -2.47 -5.56 -12.25
C GLY A 32 -1.54 -6.29 -11.31
N LEU A 33 -1.38 -5.78 -10.09
CA LEU A 33 -0.53 -6.44 -9.10
C LEU A 33 -1.20 -7.71 -8.61
N THR A 34 -0.46 -8.81 -8.65
CA THR A 34 -1.00 -10.13 -8.29
C THR A 34 -0.88 -10.40 -6.79
N PRO A 35 -1.61 -11.41 -6.28
CA PRO A 35 -1.41 -11.83 -4.89
C PRO A 35 0.03 -12.24 -4.60
N ASP A 36 0.73 -12.83 -5.57
CA ASP A 36 2.14 -13.19 -5.41
C ASP A 36 3.01 -11.98 -5.17
N PHE A 37 2.73 -10.88 -5.87
CA PHE A 37 3.46 -9.63 -5.66
C PHE A 37 3.32 -9.18 -4.21
N TRP A 38 2.09 -9.20 -3.68
CA TRP A 38 1.85 -8.76 -2.31
C TRP A 38 2.44 -9.70 -1.29
N LYS A 39 2.39 -11.00 -1.57
CA LYS A 39 3.00 -11.99 -0.69
C LYS A 39 4.48 -11.72 -0.47
N GLU A 40 5.17 -11.27 -1.51
CA GLU A 40 6.60 -11.00 -1.44
C GLU A 40 6.92 -9.61 -0.94
N ASN A 41 6.05 -8.64 -1.19
CA ASN A 41 6.41 -7.24 -1.02
C ASN A 41 5.59 -6.48 0.01
N PHE A 42 4.54 -7.10 0.56
CA PHE A 42 3.64 -6.40 1.48
C PHE A 42 4.38 -5.88 2.71
N ASP A 43 5.25 -6.71 3.28
CA ASP A 43 5.98 -6.31 4.49
C ASP A 43 6.87 -5.11 4.23
N PHE A 44 7.56 -5.11 3.10
CA PHE A 44 8.40 -3.99 2.72
C PHE A 44 7.59 -2.70 2.62
N ILE A 45 6.49 -2.76 1.88
CA ILE A 45 5.65 -1.58 1.62
C ILE A 45 5.00 -1.12 2.92
N SER A 46 4.45 -2.05 3.69
CA SER A 46 3.79 -1.75 4.94
C SER A 46 4.76 -1.11 5.94
N ASN A 47 5.96 -1.66 6.08
CA ASN A 47 6.94 -1.13 7.01
C ASN A 47 7.38 0.28 6.64
N LYS A 48 7.57 0.53 5.35
CA LYS A 48 7.94 1.87 4.89
C LYS A 48 6.83 2.87 5.15
N MET A 49 5.59 2.45 4.93
CA MET A 49 4.44 3.34 5.18
C MET A 49 4.27 3.62 6.66
N ILE A 50 4.41 2.62 7.51
CA ILE A 50 4.28 2.79 8.96
C ILE A 50 5.38 3.70 9.50
N ALA A 51 6.60 3.57 8.98
CA ALA A 51 7.70 4.43 9.39
C ALA A 51 7.43 5.89 9.09
N LYS A 52 6.75 6.15 7.97
CA LYS A 52 6.44 7.51 7.54
C LYS A 52 5.12 8.03 8.12
N TYR A 53 4.17 7.12 8.32
CA TYR A 53 2.84 7.45 8.84
C TYR A 53 2.54 6.55 10.04
N PRO A 54 3.02 6.90 11.23
CA PRO A 54 2.86 6.03 12.42
C PRO A 54 1.42 5.70 12.77
N ASN A 55 0.48 6.54 12.33
CA ASN A 55 -0.95 6.32 12.61
C ASN A 55 -1.67 5.66 11.44
N LEU A 56 -0.95 4.89 10.62
CA LEU A 56 -1.50 4.26 9.45
C LEU A 56 -2.72 3.43 9.80
N CYS A 57 -3.78 3.63 9.01
CA CYS A 57 -5.04 2.91 9.19
C CYS A 57 -5.11 1.74 8.22
N TYR A 58 -5.42 0.56 8.74
CA TYR A 58 -5.56 -0.65 7.93
C TYR A 58 -7.04 -0.97 7.68
N GLY A 59 -7.87 0.01 7.51
CA GLY A 59 -9.27 -0.21 7.20
C GLY A 59 -9.89 -1.35 7.99
N GLY A 60 -10.75 -1.10 8.93
CA GLY A 60 -11.44 -2.14 9.67
C GLY A 60 -10.61 -2.97 10.62
N ILE A 61 -9.31 -2.86 10.62
CA ILE A 61 -8.44 -3.57 11.53
C ILE A 61 -8.10 -2.63 12.68
N VAL A 62 -8.72 -2.80 13.74
CA VAL A 62 -8.50 -1.90 14.87
C VAL A 62 -8.39 -2.69 16.15
#